data_9d2f585988ca4e6c2a910cdfc85fb49b
#
_entry.id   9d2f585988ca4e6c2a910cdfc85fb49b
#
_cell.length_a   1.000
_cell.length_b   1.000
_cell.length_c   1.000
_cell.angle_alpha   90.00
_cell.angle_beta   90.00
_cell.angle_gamma   90.00
#
_symmetry.space_group_name_H-M   'P 1'
#
loop_
_entity.id
_entity.type
_entity.pdbx_description
1 polymer ?
#
loop_
_entity_poly.entity_id
_entity_poly.type
_entity_poly.pdbx_seq_one_letter_code
_entity_poly.pdbx_strand_id
1 'polypeptide(L)'
;MRGYTVSEVARLSGVSVRTLHHYDEIGLLKPADIGPNGYRYYGKDELLRLQQILFHRELGFPLDEIAQVLDAPGFDRVAALKAHRERLTDEARRTRRLVRTIDETLAALKGAKTMDEKAMYRGFDPDKQARQEEIGRAHV
;
A
#
# COMPACT_ATOMS: atom_id res chain seq x y z
N MET A 1 -13.44 0.79 28.86
CA MET A 1 -12.89 -0.29 28.03
C MET A 1 -11.48 0.10 27.56
N ARG A 2 -10.55 -0.83 27.62
CA ARG A 2 -9.16 -0.56 27.21
C ARG A 2 -8.93 -0.56 25.73
N GLY A 3 -9.89 -1.03 24.95
CA GLY A 3 -9.75 -1.16 23.51
C GLY A 3 -9.40 -2.58 23.09
N TYR A 4 -8.71 -2.70 21.96
CA TYR A 4 -8.36 -3.99 21.36
C TYR A 4 -6.98 -4.45 21.82
N THR A 5 -6.86 -5.76 22.11
CA THR A 5 -5.55 -6.36 22.41
C THR A 5 -4.71 -6.45 21.12
N VAL A 6 -3.40 -6.64 21.28
CA VAL A 6 -2.51 -6.82 20.12
C VAL A 6 -2.94 -8.01 19.26
N SER A 7 -3.41 -9.10 19.86
CA SER A 7 -3.89 -10.27 19.10
C SER A 7 -5.15 -9.97 18.31
N GLU A 8 -6.06 -9.18 18.87
CA GLU A 8 -7.27 -8.74 18.16
C GLU A 8 -6.93 -7.84 17.00
N VAL A 9 -6.01 -6.90 17.17
CA VAL A 9 -5.55 -6.01 16.09
C VAL A 9 -4.89 -6.83 14.99
N ALA A 10 -4.08 -7.81 15.33
CA ALA A 10 -3.44 -8.70 14.36
C ALA A 10 -4.49 -9.42 13.50
N ARG A 11 -5.54 -9.94 14.13
CA ARG A 11 -6.64 -10.62 13.41
C ARG A 11 -7.42 -9.66 12.51
N LEU A 12 -7.72 -8.46 13.01
CA LEU A 12 -8.49 -7.46 12.24
C LEU A 12 -7.72 -6.96 11.02
N SER A 13 -6.43 -6.71 11.18
CA SER A 13 -5.61 -6.02 10.17
C SER A 13 -4.86 -6.97 9.23
N GLY A 14 -4.66 -8.21 9.63
CA GLY A 14 -3.79 -9.14 8.91
C GLY A 14 -2.30 -8.92 9.19
N VAL A 15 -1.96 -7.97 10.05
CA VAL A 15 -0.57 -7.70 10.47
C VAL A 15 -0.22 -8.65 11.61
N SER A 16 0.97 -9.23 11.59
CA SER A 16 1.39 -10.15 12.66
C SER A 16 1.62 -9.41 13.98
N VAL A 17 1.46 -10.13 15.08
CA VAL A 17 1.79 -9.62 16.43
C VAL A 17 3.24 -9.16 16.47
N ARG A 18 4.15 -9.90 15.87
CA ARG A 18 5.57 -9.56 15.79
C ARG A 18 5.78 -8.21 15.08
N THR A 19 5.08 -7.97 13.98
CA THR A 19 5.16 -6.70 13.25
C THR A 19 4.61 -5.56 14.09
N LEU A 20 3.51 -5.77 14.81
CA LEU A 20 2.94 -4.75 15.70
C LEU A 20 3.91 -4.39 16.83
N HIS A 21 4.60 -5.38 17.41
CA HIS A 21 5.65 -5.13 18.41
C HIS A 21 6.81 -4.33 17.81
N HIS A 22 7.21 -4.65 16.59
CA HIS A 22 8.24 -3.90 15.88
C HIS A 22 7.83 -2.45 15.64
N TYR A 23 6.59 -2.21 15.24
CA TYR A 23 6.06 -0.86 15.05
C TYR A 23 6.07 -0.04 16.34
N ASP A 24 5.80 -0.68 17.47
CA ASP A 24 5.92 -0.03 18.78
C ASP A 24 7.38 0.32 19.09
N GLU A 25 8.31 -0.61 18.87
CA GLU A 25 9.74 -0.39 19.12
C GLU A 25 10.31 0.79 18.34
N ILE A 26 9.92 0.93 17.08
CA ILE A 26 10.42 2.03 16.23
C ILE A 26 9.60 3.31 16.35
N GLY A 27 8.56 3.32 17.19
CA GLY A 27 7.72 4.48 17.41
C GLY A 27 6.72 4.78 16.29
N LEU A 28 6.54 3.86 15.35
CA LEU A 28 5.61 4.04 14.23
C LEU A 28 4.15 3.88 14.68
N LEU A 29 3.88 2.89 15.51
CA LEU A 29 2.55 2.65 16.07
C LEU A 29 2.67 2.21 17.52
N LYS A 30 2.37 3.10 18.45
CA LYS A 30 2.39 2.82 19.87
C LYS A 30 0.99 2.43 20.36
N PRO A 31 0.88 1.50 21.32
CA PRO A 31 -0.42 1.23 21.92
C PRO A 31 -0.93 2.46 22.66
N ALA A 32 -2.25 2.56 22.79
CA ALA A 32 -2.89 3.64 23.57
C ALA A 32 -2.69 3.45 25.06
N ASP A 33 -2.57 2.20 25.50
CA ASP A 33 -2.48 1.85 26.92
C ASP A 33 -1.73 0.52 27.07
N ILE A 34 -1.06 0.37 28.21
CA ILE A 34 -0.47 -0.90 28.64
C ILE A 34 -1.13 -1.27 29.96
N GLY A 35 -1.82 -2.41 29.99
CA GLY A 35 -2.54 -2.85 31.16
C GLY A 35 -1.63 -3.31 32.31
N PRO A 36 -2.20 -3.55 33.53
CA PRO A 36 -1.43 -4.03 34.65
C PRO A 36 -0.76 -5.41 34.43
N ASN A 37 -1.30 -6.16 33.47
CA ASN A 37 -0.75 -7.47 33.04
C ASN A 37 0.35 -7.34 32.00
N GLY A 38 0.73 -6.12 31.62
CA GLY A 38 1.71 -5.86 30.56
C GLY A 38 1.17 -5.97 29.15
N TYR A 39 -0.12 -6.21 28.98
CA TYR A 39 -0.72 -6.32 27.64
C TYR A 39 -0.90 -4.96 27.00
N ARG A 40 -0.65 -4.89 25.71
CA ARG A 40 -0.85 -3.68 24.89
C ARG A 40 -2.28 -3.61 24.41
N TYR A 41 -2.86 -2.40 24.50
CA TYR A 41 -4.22 -2.13 24.06
C TYR A 41 -4.23 -0.99 23.06
N TYR A 42 -5.00 -1.14 21.98
CA TYR A 42 -5.08 -0.19 20.87
C TYR A 42 -6.50 0.36 20.80
N GLY A 43 -6.61 1.67 20.71
CA GLY A 43 -7.89 2.34 20.53
C GLY A 43 -8.20 2.60 19.08
N LYS A 44 -9.30 3.35 18.86
CA LYS A 44 -9.77 3.69 17.52
C LYS A 44 -8.73 4.51 16.75
N ASP A 45 -8.07 5.47 17.39
CA ASP A 45 -7.07 6.31 16.74
C ASP A 45 -5.86 5.47 16.28
N GLU A 46 -5.44 4.51 17.09
CA GLU A 46 -4.35 3.59 16.73
C GLU A 46 -4.74 2.69 15.57
N LEU A 47 -5.99 2.22 15.52
CA LEU A 47 -6.49 1.44 14.38
C LEU A 47 -6.52 2.27 13.10
N LEU A 48 -6.93 3.54 13.18
CA LEU A 48 -6.93 4.44 12.03
C LEU A 48 -5.50 4.76 11.57
N ARG A 49 -4.56 4.93 12.51
CA ARG A 49 -3.15 5.11 12.19
C ARG A 49 -2.57 3.87 11.50
N LEU A 50 -2.89 2.68 12.01
CA LEU A 50 -2.46 1.43 11.38
C LEU A 50 -2.97 1.33 9.94
N GLN A 51 -4.22 1.71 9.70
CA GLN A 51 -4.77 1.73 8.34
C GLN A 51 -3.95 2.67 7.42
N GLN A 52 -3.58 3.86 7.90
CA GLN A 52 -2.72 4.78 7.14
C GLN A 52 -1.35 4.18 6.86
N ILE A 53 -0.76 3.50 7.83
CA ILE A 53 0.51 2.79 7.64
C ILE A 53 0.38 1.77 6.51
N LEU A 54 -0.68 0.97 6.52
CA LEU A 54 -0.90 -0.07 5.52
C LEU A 54 -1.13 0.50 4.12
N PHE A 55 -1.88 1.61 3.99
CA PHE A 55 -2.06 2.27 2.71
C PHE A 55 -0.74 2.80 2.14
N HIS A 56 0.09 3.42 2.98
CA HIS A 56 1.40 3.91 2.53
C HIS A 56 2.32 2.75 2.13
N ARG A 57 2.27 1.63 2.85
CA ARG A 57 3.03 0.44 2.49
C ARG A 57 2.60 -0.13 1.14
N GLU A 58 1.31 -0.14 0.86
CA GLU A 58 0.79 -0.56 -0.46
C GLU A 58 1.36 0.31 -1.58
N LEU A 59 1.63 1.58 -1.31
CA LEU A 59 2.26 2.49 -2.27
C LEU A 59 3.78 2.37 -2.32
N GLY A 60 4.37 1.50 -1.51
CA GLY A 60 5.81 1.24 -1.51
C GLY A 60 6.64 2.18 -0.64
N PHE A 61 6.02 2.97 0.24
CA PHE A 61 6.77 3.84 1.15
C PHE A 61 7.50 3.01 2.21
N PRO A 62 8.79 3.27 2.47
CA PRO A 62 9.49 2.64 3.59
C PRO A 62 8.97 3.17 4.93
N LEU A 63 9.16 2.38 6.00
CA LEU A 63 8.58 2.68 7.31
C LEU A 63 9.02 4.02 7.90
N ASP A 64 10.27 4.43 7.69
CA ASP A 64 10.78 5.71 8.18
C ASP A 64 10.09 6.90 7.48
N GLU A 65 9.83 6.80 6.19
CA GLU A 65 9.07 7.82 5.45
C GLU A 65 7.61 7.88 5.91
N ILE A 66 7.01 6.73 6.18
CA ILE A 66 5.64 6.67 6.70
C ILE A 66 5.55 7.41 8.04
N ALA A 67 6.49 7.15 8.94
CA ALA A 67 6.53 7.84 10.23
C ALA A 67 6.64 9.35 10.05
N GLN A 68 7.50 9.83 9.15
CA GLN A 68 7.66 11.25 8.86
C GLN A 68 6.36 11.88 8.36
N VAL A 69 5.66 11.21 7.46
CA VAL A 69 4.39 11.72 6.91
C VAL A 69 3.31 11.79 8.00
N LEU A 70 3.14 10.71 8.77
CA LEU A 70 2.08 10.65 9.78
C LEU A 70 2.33 11.55 10.98
N ASP A 71 3.58 11.82 11.32
CA ASP A 71 3.96 12.65 12.45
C ASP A 71 4.18 14.11 12.06
N ALA A 72 4.08 14.45 10.77
CA ALA A 72 4.27 15.81 10.30
C ALA A 72 3.19 16.74 10.87
N PRO A 73 3.55 17.97 11.28
CA PRO A 73 2.55 18.96 11.66
C PRO A 73 1.58 19.22 10.52
N GLY A 74 0.29 19.25 10.83
CA GLY A 74 -0.75 19.46 9.81
C GLY A 74 -1.12 18.24 8.99
N PHE A 75 -0.67 17.05 9.38
CA PHE A 75 -1.13 15.82 8.70
C PHE A 75 -2.65 15.73 8.78
N ASP A 76 -3.29 15.60 7.61
CA ASP A 76 -4.74 15.51 7.46
C ASP A 76 -5.11 14.11 6.97
N ARG A 77 -5.73 13.34 7.87
CA ARG A 77 -6.13 11.95 7.60
C ARG A 77 -7.14 11.87 6.45
N VAL A 78 -8.09 12.78 6.41
CA VAL A 78 -9.12 12.80 5.36
C VAL A 78 -8.48 13.09 4.00
N ALA A 79 -7.61 14.08 3.93
CA ALA A 79 -6.89 14.40 2.69
C ALA A 79 -6.02 13.24 2.23
N ALA A 80 -5.33 12.57 3.15
CA ALA A 80 -4.51 11.40 2.85
C ALA A 80 -5.35 10.25 2.28
N LEU A 81 -6.52 9.97 2.87
CA LEU A 81 -7.43 8.94 2.36
C LEU A 81 -7.94 9.27 0.95
N LYS A 82 -8.28 10.52 0.69
CA LYS A 82 -8.70 10.96 -0.64
C LYS A 82 -7.60 10.78 -1.68
N ALA A 83 -6.37 11.12 -1.32
CA ALA A 83 -5.20 10.95 -2.20
C ALA A 83 -4.94 9.46 -2.49
N HIS A 84 -5.02 8.60 -1.50
CA HIS A 84 -4.89 7.15 -1.69
C HIS A 84 -5.98 6.61 -2.61
N ARG A 85 -7.22 7.03 -2.40
CA ARG A 85 -8.35 6.62 -3.24
C ARG A 85 -8.12 7.01 -4.70
N GLU A 86 -7.65 8.22 -4.94
CA GLU A 86 -7.36 8.71 -6.29
C GLU A 86 -6.27 7.89 -6.97
N ARG A 87 -5.18 7.59 -6.27
CA ARG A 87 -4.09 6.76 -6.79
C ARG A 87 -4.56 5.35 -7.14
N LEU A 88 -5.35 4.74 -6.26
CA LEU A 88 -5.89 3.40 -6.50
C LEU A 88 -6.87 3.39 -7.68
N THR A 89 -7.68 4.44 -7.82
CA THR A 89 -8.59 4.59 -8.96
C THR A 89 -7.81 4.68 -10.27
N ASP A 90 -6.74 5.47 -10.30
CA ASP A 90 -5.88 5.61 -11.48
C ASP A 90 -5.18 4.29 -11.81
N GLU A 91 -4.71 3.58 -10.79
CA GLU A 91 -4.08 2.26 -10.96
C GLU A 91 -5.09 1.24 -11.51
N ALA A 92 -6.33 1.27 -11.04
CA ALA A 92 -7.38 0.40 -11.54
C ALA A 92 -7.68 0.66 -13.02
N ARG A 93 -7.70 1.93 -13.44
CA ARG A 93 -7.87 2.29 -14.87
C ARG A 93 -6.73 1.75 -15.71
N ARG A 94 -5.50 1.89 -15.23
CA ARG A 94 -4.31 1.38 -15.92
C ARG A 94 -4.34 -0.14 -16.04
N THR A 95 -4.74 -0.83 -14.98
CA THR A 95 -4.87 -2.27 -14.98
C THR A 95 -5.92 -2.73 -16.00
N ARG A 96 -7.05 -2.04 -16.08
CA ARG A 96 -8.08 -2.35 -17.09
C ARG A 96 -7.56 -2.16 -18.51
N ARG A 97 -6.74 -1.14 -18.76
CA ARG A 97 -6.12 -0.93 -20.08
C ARG A 97 -5.16 -2.06 -20.43
N LEU A 98 -4.39 -2.54 -19.46
CA LEU A 98 -3.49 -3.67 -19.64
C LEU A 98 -4.26 -4.96 -19.98
N VAL A 99 -5.38 -5.20 -19.31
CA VAL A 99 -6.25 -6.34 -19.60
C VAL A 99 -6.77 -6.27 -21.05
N ARG A 100 -7.24 -5.10 -21.49
CA ARG A 100 -7.70 -4.91 -22.87
C ARG A 100 -6.57 -5.15 -23.87
N THR A 101 -5.36 -4.69 -23.55
CA THR A 101 -4.18 -4.92 -24.41
C THR A 101 -3.90 -6.41 -24.56
N ILE A 102 -3.98 -7.17 -23.46
CA ILE A 102 -3.83 -8.63 -23.49
C ILE A 102 -4.92 -9.28 -24.35
N ASP A 103 -6.17 -8.86 -24.17
CA ASP A 103 -7.31 -9.41 -24.93
C ASP A 103 -7.15 -9.15 -26.43
N GLU A 104 -6.71 -7.96 -26.81
CA GLU A 104 -6.44 -7.62 -28.21
C GLU A 104 -5.31 -8.48 -28.78
N THR A 105 -4.25 -8.67 -28.01
CA THR A 105 -3.11 -9.52 -28.43
C THR A 105 -3.56 -10.98 -28.60
N LEU A 106 -4.35 -11.49 -27.65
CA LEU A 106 -4.89 -12.85 -27.77
C LEU A 106 -5.75 -13.01 -29.01
N ALA A 107 -6.59 -12.02 -29.31
CA ALA A 107 -7.43 -12.04 -30.52
C ALA A 107 -6.58 -12.04 -31.78
N ALA A 108 -5.51 -11.21 -31.82
CA ALA A 108 -4.60 -11.16 -32.96
C ALA A 108 -3.86 -12.49 -33.16
N LEU A 109 -3.39 -13.10 -32.09
CA LEU A 109 -2.69 -14.40 -32.14
C LEU A 109 -3.60 -15.54 -32.58
N LYS A 110 -4.90 -15.43 -32.33
CA LYS A 110 -5.90 -16.40 -32.82
C LYS A 110 -6.33 -16.16 -34.28
N GLY A 111 -5.76 -15.13 -34.92
CA GLY A 111 -6.09 -14.78 -36.30
C GLY A 111 -7.41 -14.05 -36.48
N ALA A 112 -8.06 -13.63 -35.37
CA ALA A 112 -9.33 -12.93 -35.43
C ALA A 112 -9.21 -11.45 -35.78
N LYS A 113 -8.03 -10.85 -35.55
CA LYS A 113 -7.83 -9.42 -35.72
C LYS A 113 -6.34 -9.10 -35.82
N THR A 114 -5.98 -8.10 -36.67
CA THR A 114 -4.63 -7.55 -36.69
C THR A 114 -4.47 -6.52 -35.59
N MET A 115 -3.30 -6.46 -34.98
CA MET A 115 -3.01 -5.52 -33.90
C MET A 115 -1.94 -4.52 -34.34
N ASP A 116 -2.22 -3.22 -34.13
CA ASP A 116 -1.24 -2.14 -34.31
C ASP A 116 -0.12 -2.28 -33.26
N GLU A 117 1.13 -2.11 -33.67
CA GLU A 117 2.29 -2.20 -32.80
C GLU A 117 2.20 -1.26 -31.58
N LYS A 118 1.70 -0.06 -31.78
CA LYS A 118 1.49 0.91 -30.69
C LYS A 118 0.47 0.39 -29.65
N ALA A 119 -0.56 -0.28 -30.12
CA ALA A 119 -1.61 -0.83 -29.25
C ALA A 119 -1.09 -1.93 -28.31
N MET A 120 -0.02 -2.63 -28.72
CA MET A 120 0.57 -3.72 -27.90
C MET A 120 1.11 -3.23 -26.55
N TYR A 121 1.40 -1.94 -26.44
CA TYR A 121 2.04 -1.38 -25.24
C TYR A 121 1.16 -0.42 -24.45
N ARG A 122 -0.13 -0.35 -24.77
CA ARG A 122 -1.07 0.51 -24.04
C ARG A 122 -1.26 0.02 -22.60
N GLY A 123 -1.20 0.97 -21.70
CA GLY A 123 -1.39 0.71 -20.27
C GLY A 123 -0.09 0.50 -19.50
N PHE A 124 1.05 0.33 -20.19
CA PHE A 124 2.34 0.26 -19.50
C PHE A 124 2.74 1.66 -18.98
N ASP A 125 3.32 1.69 -17.79
CA ASP A 125 3.79 2.90 -17.14
C ASP A 125 5.28 3.08 -17.44
N PRO A 126 5.68 4.15 -18.20
CA PRO A 126 7.10 4.37 -18.51
C PRO A 126 7.96 4.57 -17.26
N ASP A 127 7.44 5.24 -16.24
CA ASP A 127 8.19 5.48 -15.00
C ASP A 127 8.46 4.20 -14.24
N LYS A 128 7.48 3.29 -14.22
CA LYS A 128 7.62 1.99 -13.59
C LYS A 128 8.66 1.13 -14.32
N GLN A 129 8.67 1.16 -15.65
CA GLN A 129 9.65 0.45 -16.46
C GLN A 129 11.06 0.99 -16.20
N ALA A 130 11.22 2.31 -16.19
CA ALA A 130 12.52 2.94 -15.92
C ALA A 130 13.06 2.55 -14.55
N ARG A 131 12.21 2.51 -13.52
CA ARG A 131 12.62 2.08 -12.18
C ARG A 131 13.07 0.63 -12.12
N GLN A 132 12.40 -0.26 -12.84
CA GLN A 132 12.76 -1.67 -12.90
C GLN A 132 14.08 -1.88 -13.63
N GLU A 133 14.33 -1.14 -14.69
CA GLU A 133 15.61 -1.16 -15.42
C GLU A 133 16.76 -0.71 -14.52
N GLU A 134 16.55 0.33 -13.73
CA GLU A 134 17.53 0.82 -12.76
C GLU A 134 17.87 -0.24 -11.71
N ILE A 135 16.86 -0.92 -11.16
CA ILE A 135 17.06 -2.03 -10.22
C ILE A 135 17.85 -3.16 -10.88
N GLY A 136 17.52 -3.52 -12.13
CA GLY A 136 18.23 -4.53 -12.89
C GLY A 136 19.72 -4.19 -13.08
N ARG A 137 20.04 -2.94 -13.37
CA ARG A 137 21.42 -2.47 -13.50
C ARG A 137 22.18 -2.56 -12.17
N ALA A 138 21.51 -2.28 -11.06
CA ALA A 138 22.13 -2.33 -9.74
C ALA A 138 22.52 -3.76 -9.32
N HIS A 139 21.93 -4.78 -9.92
CA HIS A 139 22.19 -6.19 -9.64
C HIS A 139 23.21 -6.83 -10.59
N VAL A 140 23.66 -6.10 -11.57
CA VAL A 140 24.72 -6.52 -12.48
C VAL A 140 26.07 -6.07 -11.95
#